data_e50c222d8e36ec90f67a4b7b8f21b8dd
#
_entry.id   e50c222d8e36ec90f67a4b7b8f21b8dd
#
_cell.length_a   1.000
_cell.length_b   1.000
_cell.length_c   1.000
_cell.angle_alpha   90.00
_cell.angle_beta   90.00
_cell.angle_gamma   90.00
#
_symmetry.space_group_name_H-M   'P 1'
#
loop_
_entity.id
_entity.type
_entity.pdbx_description
1 polymer ?
#
loop_
_entity_poly.entity_id
_entity_poly.type
_entity_poly.pdbx_seq_one_letter_code
_entity_poly.pdbx_strand_id
1 'polypeptide(L)'
;MTIRKLACSSLSVLAVFLSSACGSQQRDTTPASATVAAAEPAPTSAAPPLPPGVPPLPADLLAAGSPQARDELYCSALIYAENPDVSDALAPVDEAQLRKRQALGFIIGEAGINRMVGEKAIHATHARAIADAYAAKVDKDLKAGAPRITLEDCNTRARAIPIPE
;
A
#
# COMPACT_ATOMS: atom_id res chain seq x y z
N MET A 1 -20.77 33.17 -25.63
CA MET A 1 -22.07 32.80 -26.20
C MET A 1 -21.90 31.51 -26.99
N THR A 2 -22.34 30.41 -26.50
CA THR A 2 -23.09 29.31 -27.10
C THR A 2 -23.03 28.11 -26.19
N ILE A 3 -24.11 27.92 -25.48
CA ILE A 3 -24.46 26.76 -24.66
C ILE A 3 -24.83 25.62 -25.58
N ARG A 4 -24.25 24.45 -25.45
CA ARG A 4 -24.82 23.20 -25.97
C ARG A 4 -25.07 22.22 -24.84
N LYS A 5 -26.37 22.12 -24.49
CA LYS A 5 -26.97 21.03 -23.75
C LYS A 5 -27.15 19.83 -24.69
N LEU A 6 -26.83 18.64 -24.27
CA LEU A 6 -27.32 17.35 -24.76
C LEU A 6 -27.33 16.43 -23.53
N ALA A 7 -28.44 16.18 -22.93
CA ALA A 7 -29.54 15.27 -23.24
C ALA A 7 -29.23 13.82 -22.91
N CYS A 8 -29.94 13.36 -21.90
CA CYS A 8 -30.18 12.02 -21.39
C CYS A 8 -30.23 10.92 -22.45
N SER A 9 -29.74 9.74 -22.11
CA SER A 9 -30.34 8.48 -22.51
C SER A 9 -30.17 7.43 -21.45
N SER A 10 -31.27 7.18 -20.76
CA SER A 10 -31.54 6.01 -19.94
C SER A 10 -31.68 4.80 -20.86
N LEU A 11 -30.97 3.70 -20.52
CA LEU A 11 -31.34 2.37 -21.01
C LEU A 11 -31.29 1.40 -19.83
N SER A 12 -32.49 1.07 -19.37
CA SER A 12 -32.80 -0.08 -18.54
C SER A 12 -32.76 -1.35 -19.37
N VAL A 13 -32.06 -2.38 -18.94
CA VAL A 13 -32.23 -3.76 -19.40
C VAL A 13 -32.12 -4.66 -18.19
N LEU A 14 -33.20 -5.05 -17.71
CA LEU A 14 -33.90 -6.33 -17.57
C LEU A 14 -33.07 -7.51 -17.05
N ALA A 15 -33.56 -7.98 -15.91
CA ALA A 15 -33.20 -9.18 -15.18
C ALA A 15 -33.37 -10.45 -16.04
N VAL A 16 -32.47 -11.43 -15.80
CA VAL A 16 -32.76 -12.86 -16.02
C VAL A 16 -32.29 -13.64 -14.80
N PHE A 17 -33.30 -14.10 -14.04
CA PHE A 17 -33.16 -15.16 -13.03
C PHE A 17 -32.94 -16.51 -13.73
N LEU A 18 -31.93 -17.22 -13.33
CA LEU A 18 -31.87 -18.67 -13.54
C LEU A 18 -31.55 -19.35 -12.22
N SER A 19 -32.65 -19.83 -11.62
CA SER A 19 -32.66 -20.79 -10.54
C SER A 19 -32.13 -22.14 -11.04
N SER A 20 -31.17 -22.73 -10.37
CA SER A 20 -30.92 -24.17 -10.44
C SER A 20 -30.87 -24.72 -9.03
N ALA A 21 -31.97 -25.34 -8.71
CA ALA A 21 -32.09 -26.27 -7.58
C ALA A 21 -31.43 -27.60 -8.00
N CYS A 22 -30.73 -28.25 -7.09
CA CYS A 22 -30.82 -29.67 -6.75
C CYS A 22 -29.63 -30.09 -5.90
N GLY A 23 -29.94 -30.78 -4.83
CA GLY A 23 -28.94 -31.60 -4.13
C GLY A 23 -29.18 -31.70 -2.64
N SER A 24 -30.37 -32.17 -2.22
CA SER A 24 -30.59 -32.71 -0.88
C SER A 24 -29.75 -33.94 -0.67
N GLN A 25 -28.78 -33.92 0.23
CA GLN A 25 -28.30 -35.10 0.92
C GLN A 25 -28.36 -34.86 2.42
N GLN A 26 -29.49 -35.25 2.98
CA GLN A 26 -29.67 -35.54 4.38
C GLN A 26 -28.73 -36.68 4.78
N ARG A 27 -27.74 -36.41 5.59
CA ARG A 27 -27.07 -37.41 6.42
C ARG A 27 -27.35 -37.05 7.86
N ASP A 28 -28.23 -37.83 8.46
CA ASP A 28 -28.35 -37.96 9.90
C ASP A 28 -27.00 -38.35 10.47
N THR A 29 -26.40 -37.50 11.26
CA THR A 29 -25.34 -37.86 12.19
C THR A 29 -25.58 -37.13 13.50
N THR A 30 -25.87 -37.92 14.51
CA THR A 30 -25.92 -37.68 15.94
C THR A 30 -24.96 -36.58 16.42
N PRO A 31 -25.41 -35.66 17.31
CA PRO A 31 -24.49 -34.67 17.88
C PRO A 31 -23.58 -35.35 18.90
N ALA A 32 -22.35 -35.64 18.49
CA ALA A 32 -21.26 -35.88 19.41
C ALA A 32 -20.84 -34.54 20.01
N SER A 33 -21.03 -34.38 21.33
CA SER A 33 -20.47 -33.26 22.11
C SER A 33 -18.96 -33.22 21.94
N ALA A 34 -18.49 -32.44 21.00
CA ALA A 34 -17.07 -32.11 20.88
C ALA A 34 -16.77 -31.03 21.94
N THR A 35 -16.16 -31.45 23.03
CA THR A 35 -15.45 -30.55 23.95
C THR A 35 -14.47 -29.71 23.14
N VAL A 36 -14.75 -28.41 23.00
CA VAL A 36 -13.82 -27.48 22.40
C VAL A 36 -12.62 -27.39 23.35
N ALA A 37 -11.56 -28.12 23.03
CA ALA A 37 -10.27 -27.91 23.62
C ALA A 37 -9.83 -26.48 23.26
N ALA A 38 -9.62 -25.65 24.28
CA ALA A 38 -9.07 -24.31 24.12
C ALA A 38 -7.76 -24.43 23.34
N ALA A 39 -7.72 -23.83 22.14
CA ALA A 39 -6.52 -23.78 21.33
C ALA A 39 -5.48 -22.99 22.10
N GLU A 40 -4.42 -23.69 22.49
CA GLU A 40 -3.22 -23.09 23.06
C GLU A 40 -2.69 -22.02 22.11
N PRO A 41 -2.41 -20.78 22.57
CA PRO A 41 -1.91 -19.74 21.69
C PRO A 41 -0.61 -20.23 21.04
N ALA A 42 -0.58 -20.24 19.70
CA ALA A 42 0.60 -20.60 18.94
C ALA A 42 1.80 -19.76 19.43
N PRO A 43 2.99 -20.38 19.59
CA PRO A 43 4.17 -19.65 20.07
C PRO A 43 4.45 -18.49 19.09
N THR A 44 4.43 -17.29 19.62
CA THR A 44 4.82 -16.08 18.89
C THR A 44 6.24 -16.30 18.38
N SER A 45 6.40 -16.52 17.07
CA SER A 45 7.71 -16.72 16.46
C SER A 45 8.56 -15.47 16.76
N ALA A 46 9.50 -15.59 17.67
CA ALA A 46 10.43 -14.51 17.98
C ALA A 46 11.18 -14.15 16.69
N ALA A 47 11.21 -12.86 16.36
CA ALA A 47 11.97 -12.38 15.22
C ALA A 47 13.44 -12.84 15.34
N PRO A 48 14.11 -13.23 14.24
CA PRO A 48 15.49 -13.66 14.30
C PRO A 48 16.39 -12.55 14.91
N PRO A 49 17.41 -12.92 15.68
CA PRO A 49 18.28 -11.93 16.30
C PRO A 49 18.97 -11.06 15.24
N LEU A 50 19.03 -9.75 15.51
CA LEU A 50 19.71 -8.80 14.62
C LEU A 50 21.22 -9.14 14.53
N PRO A 51 21.85 -8.91 13.39
CA PRO A 51 23.29 -9.05 13.24
C PRO A 51 24.04 -8.17 14.27
N PRO A 52 25.23 -8.58 14.74
CA PRO A 52 26.03 -7.79 15.65
C PRO A 52 26.29 -6.38 15.09
N GLY A 53 26.07 -5.33 15.90
CA GLY A 53 26.29 -3.93 15.51
C GLY A 53 25.10 -3.26 14.82
N VAL A 54 24.02 -3.97 14.52
CA VAL A 54 22.79 -3.34 14.01
C VAL A 54 21.95 -2.86 15.19
N PRO A 55 21.64 -1.56 15.30
CA PRO A 55 20.79 -1.04 16.35
C PRO A 55 19.36 -1.61 16.22
N PRO A 56 18.57 -1.66 17.29
CA PRO A 56 17.18 -2.07 17.23
C PRO A 56 16.37 -1.10 16.36
N LEU A 57 15.27 -1.61 15.81
CA LEU A 57 14.32 -0.81 15.07
C LEU A 57 13.76 0.31 15.98
N PRO A 58 13.64 1.57 15.49
CA PRO A 58 12.98 2.62 16.25
C PRO A 58 11.57 2.21 16.67
N ALA A 59 11.17 2.52 17.90
CA ALA A 59 9.82 2.19 18.40
C ALA A 59 8.70 2.88 17.62
N ASP A 60 8.96 4.07 17.09
CA ASP A 60 8.05 4.80 16.19
C ASP A 60 8.78 5.11 14.88
N LEU A 61 8.55 4.24 13.90
CA LEU A 61 9.13 4.36 12.56
C LEU A 61 8.62 5.60 11.80
N LEU A 62 7.38 5.99 12.03
CA LEU A 62 6.77 7.12 11.32
C LEU A 62 7.21 8.47 11.88
N ALA A 63 7.74 8.50 13.12
CA ALA A 63 8.31 9.69 13.74
C ALA A 63 9.83 9.80 13.52
N ALA A 64 10.49 8.74 13.07
CA ALA A 64 11.94 8.75 12.85
C ALA A 64 12.35 9.73 11.75
N GLY A 65 13.53 10.30 11.87
CA GLY A 65 14.14 11.22 10.89
C GLY A 65 13.51 12.61 10.81
N SER A 66 14.05 13.43 9.93
CA SER A 66 13.58 14.79 9.69
C SER A 66 12.18 14.82 9.05
N PRO A 67 11.46 15.94 9.14
CA PRO A 67 10.21 16.14 8.42
C PRO A 67 10.36 15.91 6.92
N GLN A 68 11.48 16.33 6.32
CA GLN A 68 11.74 16.15 4.90
C GLN A 68 11.88 14.67 4.54
N ALA A 69 12.65 13.89 5.30
CA ALA A 69 12.80 12.44 5.07
C ALA A 69 11.45 11.72 5.16
N ARG A 70 10.63 12.10 6.15
CA ARG A 70 9.27 11.56 6.33
C ARG A 70 8.34 11.90 5.17
N ASP A 71 8.44 13.11 4.63
CA ASP A 71 7.66 13.51 3.46
C ASP A 71 8.08 12.76 2.20
N GLU A 72 9.39 12.57 1.99
CA GLU A 72 9.94 11.80 0.87
C GLU A 72 9.44 10.36 0.90
N LEU A 73 9.46 9.70 2.05
CA LEU A 73 8.96 8.32 2.21
C LEU A 73 7.44 8.22 2.05
N TYR A 74 6.70 9.18 2.59
CA TYR A 74 5.26 9.25 2.38
C TYR A 74 4.92 9.39 0.89
N CYS A 75 5.62 10.27 0.20
CA CYS A 75 5.46 10.46 -1.24
C CYS A 75 5.80 9.22 -2.05
N SER A 76 6.88 8.51 -1.72
CA SER A 76 7.21 7.23 -2.34
C SER A 76 6.05 6.25 -2.23
N ALA A 77 5.56 6.03 -1.02
CA ALA A 77 4.45 5.11 -0.75
C ALA A 77 3.16 5.53 -1.48
N LEU A 78 2.85 6.83 -1.54
CA LEU A 78 1.67 7.35 -2.23
C LEU A 78 1.77 7.15 -3.75
N ILE A 79 2.93 7.42 -4.34
CA ILE A 79 3.16 7.21 -5.78
C ILE A 79 2.98 5.73 -6.13
N TYR A 80 3.48 4.80 -5.32
CA TYR A 80 3.28 3.36 -5.56
C TYR A 80 1.83 2.94 -5.36
N ALA A 81 1.15 3.43 -4.34
CA ALA A 81 -0.26 3.09 -4.08
C ALA A 81 -1.20 3.54 -5.21
N GLU A 82 -0.91 4.70 -5.83
CA GLU A 82 -1.69 5.25 -6.95
C GLU A 82 -1.27 4.69 -8.33
N ASN A 83 -0.18 3.92 -8.38
CA ASN A 83 0.34 3.29 -9.59
C ASN A 83 0.66 1.81 -9.33
N PRO A 84 -0.38 0.98 -9.14
CA PRO A 84 -0.21 -0.46 -8.89
C PRO A 84 0.50 -1.14 -10.06
N ASP A 85 1.00 -2.34 -9.83
CA ASP A 85 1.64 -3.12 -10.88
C ASP A 85 0.70 -3.38 -12.06
N VAL A 86 1.29 -3.50 -13.27
CA VAL A 86 0.53 -3.74 -14.52
C VAL A 86 -0.30 -5.01 -14.42
N SER A 87 0.18 -6.00 -13.66
CA SER A 87 -0.52 -7.27 -13.42
C SER A 87 -1.86 -7.11 -12.70
N ASP A 88 -2.00 -6.05 -11.90
CA ASP A 88 -3.19 -5.78 -11.09
C ASP A 88 -4.15 -4.77 -11.76
N ALA A 89 -3.76 -4.23 -12.92
CA ALA A 89 -4.57 -3.26 -13.64
C ALA A 89 -5.78 -3.93 -14.32
N LEU A 90 -6.99 -3.53 -13.94
CA LEU A 90 -8.24 -4.01 -14.55
C LEU A 90 -8.53 -3.41 -15.94
N ALA A 91 -7.72 -2.45 -16.39
CA ALA A 91 -7.85 -1.76 -17.68
C ALA A 91 -6.50 -1.70 -18.41
N PRO A 92 -6.50 -1.55 -19.76
CA PRO A 92 -5.28 -1.32 -20.51
C PRO A 92 -4.54 -0.10 -19.98
N VAL A 93 -3.31 -0.29 -19.50
CA VAL A 93 -2.45 0.76 -18.95
C VAL A 93 -1.32 1.03 -19.93
N ASP A 94 -0.97 2.30 -20.14
CA ASP A 94 0.26 2.66 -20.82
C ASP A 94 1.46 2.29 -19.90
N GLU A 95 2.06 1.13 -20.19
CA GLU A 95 3.20 0.60 -19.41
C GLU A 95 4.37 1.59 -19.33
N ALA A 96 4.64 2.38 -20.38
CA ALA A 96 5.73 3.33 -20.37
C ALA A 96 5.45 4.48 -19.39
N GLN A 97 4.21 4.93 -19.33
CA GLN A 97 3.78 5.95 -18.35
C GLN A 97 3.82 5.41 -16.93
N LEU A 98 3.35 4.18 -16.72
CA LEU A 98 3.37 3.54 -15.41
C LEU A 98 4.80 3.39 -14.89
N ARG A 99 5.73 2.86 -15.71
CA ARG A 99 7.14 2.73 -15.36
C ARG A 99 7.79 4.07 -15.01
N LYS A 100 7.46 5.14 -15.73
CA LYS A 100 7.95 6.50 -15.40
C LYS A 100 7.47 6.95 -14.02
N ARG A 101 6.20 6.69 -13.68
CA ARG A 101 5.64 7.04 -12.37
C ARG A 101 6.26 6.21 -11.25
N GLN A 102 6.43 4.91 -11.44
CA GLN A 102 7.10 4.03 -10.49
C GLN A 102 8.56 4.45 -10.27
N ALA A 103 9.27 4.88 -11.32
CA ALA A 103 10.62 5.42 -11.19
C ALA A 103 10.67 6.68 -10.29
N LEU A 104 9.67 7.56 -10.35
CA LEU A 104 9.57 8.70 -9.43
C LEU A 104 9.39 8.23 -7.98
N GLY A 105 8.55 7.22 -7.75
CA GLY A 105 8.37 6.61 -6.42
C GLY A 105 9.66 6.04 -5.87
N PHE A 106 10.44 5.35 -6.72
CA PHE A 106 11.75 4.81 -6.35
C PHE A 106 12.74 5.93 -5.98
N ILE A 107 12.92 6.93 -6.85
CA ILE A 107 13.88 8.03 -6.65
C ILE A 107 13.61 8.76 -5.34
N ILE A 108 12.36 9.13 -5.05
CA ILE A 108 12.03 9.86 -3.84
C ILE A 108 12.10 8.96 -2.58
N GLY A 109 11.82 7.67 -2.71
CA GLY A 109 11.97 6.69 -1.64
C GLY A 109 13.43 6.50 -1.24
N GLU A 110 14.32 6.33 -2.21
CA GLU A 110 15.77 6.24 -1.98
C GLU A 110 16.31 7.53 -1.32
N ALA A 111 15.86 8.71 -1.76
CA ALA A 111 16.26 9.96 -1.14
C ALA A 111 15.84 10.01 0.34
N GLY A 112 14.61 9.60 0.67
CA GLY A 112 14.11 9.55 2.05
C GLY A 112 14.89 8.58 2.93
N ILE A 113 15.14 7.36 2.45
CA ILE A 113 15.96 6.36 3.15
C ILE A 113 17.39 6.88 3.39
N ASN A 114 18.04 7.37 2.34
CA ASN A 114 19.41 7.86 2.42
C ASN A 114 19.53 9.04 3.41
N ARG A 115 18.53 9.91 3.43
CA ARG A 115 18.46 11.01 4.40
C ARG A 115 18.33 10.50 5.82
N MET A 116 17.41 9.56 6.10
CA MET A 116 17.24 8.98 7.44
C MET A 116 18.52 8.26 7.92
N VAL A 117 19.20 7.55 7.02
CA VAL A 117 20.48 6.89 7.34
C VAL A 117 21.56 7.94 7.62
N GLY A 118 21.67 9.00 6.79
CA GLY A 118 22.61 10.11 7.00
C GLY A 118 22.38 10.85 8.32
N GLU A 119 21.12 11.03 8.72
CA GLU A 119 20.70 11.61 9.99
C GLU A 119 20.90 10.64 11.19
N LYS A 120 21.30 9.40 10.96
CA LYS A 120 21.40 8.33 11.95
C LYS A 120 20.06 8.02 12.64
N ALA A 121 18.96 8.37 12.02
CA ALA A 121 17.60 8.09 12.52
C ALA A 121 17.25 6.60 12.38
N ILE A 122 17.82 5.93 11.37
CA ILE A 122 17.71 4.49 11.14
C ILE A 122 19.06 3.91 10.68
N HIS A 123 19.19 2.59 10.76
CA HIS A 123 20.25 1.86 10.07
C HIS A 123 19.75 1.41 8.68
N ALA A 124 20.64 1.29 7.70
CA ALA A 124 20.28 0.91 6.32
C ALA A 124 19.51 -0.43 6.22
N THR A 125 19.80 -1.38 7.12
CA THR A 125 19.08 -2.66 7.20
C THR A 125 17.58 -2.51 7.55
N HIS A 126 17.17 -1.36 8.07
CA HIS A 126 15.79 -1.06 8.42
C HIS A 126 14.97 -0.48 7.26
N ALA A 127 15.60 -0.22 6.10
CA ALA A 127 14.96 0.43 4.96
C ALA A 127 13.63 -0.23 4.57
N ARG A 128 13.57 -1.56 4.55
CA ARG A 128 12.35 -2.31 4.22
C ARG A 128 11.25 -2.07 5.25
N ALA A 129 11.56 -2.18 6.54
CA ALA A 129 10.56 -1.99 7.60
C ALA A 129 9.98 -0.56 7.60
N ILE A 130 10.82 0.43 7.30
CA ILE A 130 10.39 1.83 7.13
C ILE A 130 9.46 1.97 5.93
N ALA A 131 9.84 1.43 4.76
CA ALA A 131 9.01 1.49 3.57
C ALA A 131 7.63 0.83 3.80
N ASP A 132 7.59 -0.34 4.42
CA ASP A 132 6.36 -1.05 4.75
C ASP A 132 5.48 -0.25 5.75
N ALA A 133 6.07 0.44 6.73
CA ALA A 133 5.34 1.30 7.66
C ALA A 133 4.69 2.50 6.95
N TYR A 134 5.40 3.14 6.02
CA TYR A 134 4.84 4.25 5.23
C TYR A 134 3.79 3.77 4.22
N ALA A 135 3.94 2.59 3.62
CA ALA A 135 2.92 1.98 2.78
C ALA A 135 1.62 1.74 3.55
N ALA A 136 1.70 1.16 4.76
CA ALA A 136 0.55 0.96 5.63
C ALA A 136 -0.10 2.29 6.07
N LYS A 137 0.71 3.33 6.34
CA LYS A 137 0.21 4.67 6.68
C LYS A 137 -0.56 5.30 5.52
N VAL A 138 -0.02 5.24 4.31
CA VAL A 138 -0.65 5.79 3.10
C VAL A 138 -1.94 5.04 2.79
N ASP A 139 -1.96 3.71 2.85
CA ASP A 139 -3.18 2.91 2.64
C ASP A 139 -4.29 3.33 3.61
N LYS A 140 -3.96 3.57 4.88
CA LYS A 140 -4.90 4.08 5.88
C LYS A 140 -5.44 5.46 5.52
N ASP A 141 -4.55 6.38 5.08
CA ASP A 141 -4.92 7.75 4.75
C ASP A 141 -5.80 7.81 3.49
N LEU A 142 -5.48 7.00 2.48
CA LEU A 142 -6.29 6.87 1.25
C LEU A 142 -7.69 6.31 1.56
N LYS A 143 -7.79 5.28 2.40
CA LYS A 143 -9.08 4.74 2.85
C LYS A 143 -9.91 5.76 3.63
N ALA A 144 -9.25 6.68 4.33
CA ALA A 144 -9.90 7.79 5.02
C ALA A 144 -10.24 8.98 4.09
N GLY A 145 -9.82 8.95 2.84
CA GLY A 145 -9.98 10.06 1.88
C GLY A 145 -9.20 11.32 2.25
N ALA A 146 -8.15 11.20 3.07
CA ALA A 146 -7.40 12.32 3.62
C ALA A 146 -5.87 12.10 3.52
N PRO A 147 -5.29 11.98 2.33
CA PRO A 147 -3.85 11.88 2.19
C PRO A 147 -3.18 13.15 2.71
N ARG A 148 -2.09 13.00 3.46
CA ARG A 148 -1.36 14.11 4.08
C ARG A 148 -0.69 15.04 3.07
N ILE A 149 -0.25 14.49 1.93
CA ILE A 149 0.38 15.21 0.82
C ILE A 149 -0.34 14.76 -0.45
N THR A 150 -0.53 15.66 -1.40
CA THR A 150 -1.19 15.30 -2.67
C THR A 150 -0.25 14.52 -3.60
N LEU A 151 -0.80 13.70 -4.49
CA LEU A 151 0.01 12.99 -5.50
C LEU A 151 0.76 13.95 -6.42
N GLU A 152 0.16 15.10 -6.75
CA GLU A 152 0.78 16.13 -7.58
C GLU A 152 2.01 16.74 -6.90
N ASP A 153 1.90 17.09 -5.61
CA ASP A 153 3.02 17.59 -4.82
C ASP A 153 4.14 16.54 -4.71
N CYS A 154 3.78 15.27 -4.50
CA CYS A 154 4.74 14.18 -4.45
C CYS A 154 5.49 13.99 -5.78
N ASN A 155 4.78 14.04 -6.91
CA ASN A 155 5.41 13.97 -8.22
C ASN A 155 6.33 15.18 -8.49
N THR A 156 5.94 16.36 -8.03
CA THR A 156 6.76 17.57 -8.17
C THR A 156 8.04 17.46 -7.36
N ARG A 157 7.95 17.02 -6.10
CA ARG A 157 9.11 16.77 -5.23
C ARG A 157 10.06 15.72 -5.80
N ALA A 158 9.52 14.61 -6.31
CA ALA A 158 10.33 13.53 -6.90
C ALA A 158 11.13 14.00 -8.12
N ARG A 159 10.54 14.84 -8.98
CA ARG A 159 11.23 15.42 -10.15
C ARG A 159 12.32 16.43 -9.78
N ALA A 160 12.24 17.04 -8.60
CA ALA A 160 13.25 17.99 -8.13
C ALA A 160 14.50 17.33 -7.55
N ILE A 161 14.49 15.99 -7.35
CA ILE A 161 15.64 15.25 -6.85
C ILE A 161 16.66 15.08 -7.98
N PRO A 162 17.92 15.51 -7.78
CA PRO A 162 18.97 15.31 -8.78
C PRO A 162 19.21 13.80 -8.98
N ILE A 163 19.20 13.35 -10.23
CA ILE A 163 19.61 11.99 -10.59
C ILE A 163 21.15 12.04 -10.76
N PRO A 164 21.92 11.28 -9.98
CA PRO A 164 23.37 11.20 -10.20
C PRO A 164 23.65 10.66 -11.60
N GLU A 165 24.55 11.31 -12.32
CA GLU A 165 25.05 10.89 -13.65
C GLU A 165 25.92 9.63 -13.54
#